data_6e414df00d20e481ef4dd41285208777
#
_entry.id   6e414df00d20e481ef4dd41285208777
#
_cell.length_a   1.000
_cell.length_b   1.000
_cell.length_c   1.000
_cell.angle_alpha   90.00
_cell.angle_beta   90.00
_cell.angle_gamma   90.00
#
_symmetry.space_group_name_H-M   'P 1'
#
loop_
_entity.id
_entity.type
_entity.pdbx_description
1 polymer ?
#
loop_
_entity_poly.entity_id
_entity_poly.type
_entity_poly.pdbx_seq_one_letter_code
_entity_poly.pdbx_strand_id
1 'polypeptide(L)'
;IGNGAKFSHPSPHQMTMQLTPTIAIHMSAALGALALGPIALWARKGAKQRPMIHRAAGYAWVTLMLVTAVSAMFIRDFKLPNIAGYTPIHLLVPYTLFGIFGAFLYLARKDITAHKKTMQRLYFGACVTAGAFTLLPGRLLGSLVWGQWFGVL
;
A
#
# COMPACT_ATOMS: atom_id res chain seq x y z
N ILE A 1 9.36 -53.14 26.31
CA ILE A 1 9.93 -52.59 25.07
C ILE A 1 9.04 -51.43 24.64
N GLY A 2 9.35 -50.24 25.16
CA GLY A 2 8.53 -49.02 24.92
C GLY A 2 9.08 -48.25 23.73
N ASN A 3 8.31 -48.14 22.67
CA ASN A 3 8.56 -47.22 21.58
C ASN A 3 8.15 -45.80 22.05
N GLY A 4 9.11 -45.01 22.50
CA GLY A 4 8.96 -43.59 22.74
C GLY A 4 8.82 -42.85 21.43
N ALA A 5 7.62 -42.56 21.01
CA ALA A 5 7.38 -41.60 19.93
C ALA A 5 7.94 -40.24 20.37
N LYS A 6 9.12 -39.88 19.81
CA LYS A 6 9.65 -38.53 19.93
C LYS A 6 8.68 -37.57 19.20
N PHE A 7 7.84 -36.89 19.96
CA PHE A 7 7.17 -35.68 19.48
C PHE A 7 8.27 -34.64 19.24
N SER A 8 8.71 -34.53 18.00
CA SER A 8 9.58 -33.45 17.58
C SER A 8 8.73 -32.17 17.61
N HIS A 9 8.95 -31.35 18.65
CA HIS A 9 8.47 -29.99 18.65
C HIS A 9 9.01 -29.25 17.40
N PRO A 10 8.19 -28.66 16.57
CA PRO A 10 8.71 -27.86 15.48
C PRO A 10 9.55 -26.73 16.07
N SER A 11 10.78 -26.61 15.58
CA SER A 11 11.73 -25.58 16.00
C SER A 11 11.17 -24.19 15.75
N PRO A 12 11.37 -23.20 16.68
CA PRO A 12 10.80 -21.85 16.58
C PRO A 12 11.27 -21.02 15.38
N HIS A 13 12.17 -21.53 14.56
CA HIS A 13 12.85 -20.79 13.50
C HIS A 13 12.22 -20.88 12.11
N GLN A 14 11.02 -21.42 11.94
CA GLN A 14 10.36 -21.48 10.63
C GLN A 14 9.01 -20.79 10.59
N MET A 15 8.90 -19.61 11.22
CA MET A 15 7.92 -18.64 10.76
C MET A 15 8.54 -17.81 9.61
N THR A 16 8.90 -18.46 8.53
CA THR A 16 9.08 -17.77 7.26
C THR A 16 7.74 -17.13 6.93
N MET A 17 7.68 -15.80 7.04
CA MET A 17 6.54 -15.05 6.51
C MET A 17 6.43 -15.43 5.03
N GLN A 18 5.46 -16.29 4.71
CA GLN A 18 5.24 -16.71 3.34
C GLN A 18 4.70 -15.51 2.56
N LEU A 19 5.54 -14.96 1.70
CA LEU A 19 5.13 -13.99 0.69
C LEU A 19 4.17 -14.67 -0.27
N THR A 20 2.88 -14.61 0.03
CA THR A 20 1.89 -15.09 -0.93
C THR A 20 1.93 -14.20 -2.18
N PRO A 21 1.60 -14.74 -3.37
CA PRO A 21 1.56 -13.94 -4.59
C PRO A 21 0.73 -12.65 -4.44
N THR A 22 -0.39 -12.71 -3.72
CA THR A 22 -1.24 -11.55 -3.45
C THR A 22 -0.51 -10.46 -2.66
N ILE A 23 0.24 -10.85 -1.62
CA ILE A 23 1.04 -9.90 -0.82
C ILE A 23 2.16 -9.29 -1.67
N ALA A 24 2.82 -10.09 -2.52
CA ALA A 24 3.87 -9.60 -3.41
C ALA A 24 3.33 -8.60 -4.43
N ILE A 25 2.19 -8.88 -5.07
CA ILE A 25 1.52 -7.96 -6.00
C ILE A 25 1.12 -6.67 -5.29
N HIS A 26 0.46 -6.78 -4.12
CA HIS A 26 0.06 -5.63 -3.33
C HIS A 26 1.25 -4.72 -2.98
N MET A 27 2.30 -5.31 -2.45
CA MET A 27 3.50 -4.59 -2.01
C MET A 27 4.22 -3.91 -3.18
N SER A 28 4.39 -4.61 -4.30
CA SER A 28 5.01 -4.05 -5.51
C SER A 28 4.20 -2.89 -6.07
N ALA A 29 2.87 -3.03 -6.15
CA ALA A 29 1.98 -1.98 -6.62
C ALA A 29 1.99 -0.77 -5.67
N ALA A 30 1.98 -0.99 -4.36
CA ALA A 30 2.01 0.07 -3.35
C ALA A 30 3.33 0.86 -3.41
N LEU A 31 4.47 0.18 -3.51
CA LEU A 31 5.79 0.83 -3.64
C LEU A 31 5.89 1.61 -4.96
N GLY A 32 5.39 1.03 -6.05
CA GLY A 32 5.32 1.73 -7.34
C GLY A 32 4.44 2.98 -7.28
N ALA A 33 3.29 2.92 -6.63
CA ALA A 33 2.41 4.06 -6.43
C ALA A 33 3.09 5.13 -5.56
N LEU A 34 3.79 4.73 -4.49
CA LEU A 34 4.52 5.66 -3.63
C LEU A 34 5.60 6.42 -4.40
N ALA A 35 6.33 5.74 -5.29
CA ALA A 35 7.38 6.34 -6.11
C ALA A 35 6.83 7.24 -7.24
N LEU A 36 5.75 6.82 -7.93
CA LEU A 36 5.20 7.56 -9.07
C LEU A 36 4.33 8.76 -8.66
N GLY A 37 3.75 8.74 -7.45
CA GLY A 37 2.89 9.82 -6.97
C GLY A 37 3.56 11.20 -7.02
N PRO A 38 4.76 11.38 -6.47
CA PRO A 38 5.48 12.66 -6.57
C PRO A 38 5.71 13.10 -8.00
N ILE A 39 6.08 12.20 -8.90
CA ILE A 39 6.31 12.51 -10.31
C ILE A 39 5.04 13.07 -10.94
N ALA A 40 3.89 12.40 -10.73
CA ALA A 40 2.61 12.86 -11.24
C ALA A 40 2.20 14.22 -10.63
N LEU A 41 2.41 14.41 -9.32
CA LEU A 41 2.03 15.64 -8.62
C LEU A 41 2.89 16.85 -9.03
N TRP A 42 4.19 16.63 -9.25
CA TRP A 42 5.13 17.73 -9.55
C TRP A 42 5.28 18.03 -11.03
N ALA A 43 4.93 17.10 -11.93
CA ALA A 43 5.06 17.31 -13.38
C ALA A 43 4.26 18.51 -13.93
N ARG A 44 3.29 19.04 -13.16
CA ARG A 44 2.49 20.22 -13.49
C ARG A 44 2.75 21.40 -12.55
N LYS A 45 3.83 21.38 -11.76
CA LYS A 45 4.21 22.52 -10.91
C LYS A 45 5.26 23.39 -11.58
N GLY A 46 5.20 24.69 -11.30
CA GLY A 46 6.18 25.67 -11.77
C GLY A 46 5.97 26.12 -13.22
N ALA A 47 6.94 26.88 -13.74
CA ALA A 47 6.91 27.48 -15.09
C ALA A 47 7.02 26.43 -16.21
N LYS A 48 7.77 25.35 -15.97
CA LYS A 48 7.99 24.28 -16.95
C LYS A 48 7.01 23.14 -16.73
N GLN A 49 5.78 23.29 -17.21
CA GLN A 49 4.77 22.24 -17.14
C GLN A 49 5.07 21.12 -18.14
N ARG A 50 4.96 19.87 -17.69
CA ARG A 50 5.16 18.65 -18.50
C ARG A 50 3.86 17.83 -18.56
N PRO A 51 2.90 18.19 -19.43
CA PRO A 51 1.59 17.56 -19.47
C PRO A 51 1.63 16.07 -19.84
N MET A 52 2.52 15.67 -20.74
CA MET A 52 2.68 14.26 -21.13
C MET A 52 3.17 13.40 -19.96
N ILE A 53 4.18 13.87 -19.22
CA ILE A 53 4.70 13.17 -18.04
C ILE A 53 3.63 13.09 -16.96
N HIS A 54 2.88 14.16 -16.71
CA HIS A 54 1.77 14.17 -15.76
C HIS A 54 0.71 13.12 -16.12
N ARG A 55 0.31 13.05 -17.39
CA ARG A 55 -0.69 12.09 -17.86
C ARG A 55 -0.19 10.64 -17.73
N ALA A 56 1.01 10.35 -18.23
CA ALA A 56 1.60 9.02 -18.18
C ALA A 56 1.79 8.54 -16.74
N ALA A 57 2.46 9.35 -15.90
CA ALA A 57 2.67 9.02 -14.50
C ALA A 57 1.35 8.97 -13.71
N GLY A 58 0.39 9.84 -14.03
CA GLY A 58 -0.93 9.85 -13.40
C GLY A 58 -1.74 8.60 -13.70
N TYR A 59 -1.82 8.16 -14.95
CA TYR A 59 -2.50 6.92 -15.29
C TYR A 59 -1.82 5.69 -14.68
N ALA A 60 -0.48 5.62 -14.75
CA ALA A 60 0.27 4.54 -14.12
C ALA A 60 0.03 4.53 -12.59
N TRP A 61 0.04 5.68 -11.94
CA TRP A 61 -0.22 5.80 -10.52
C TRP A 61 -1.63 5.34 -10.15
N VAL A 62 -2.66 5.79 -10.88
CA VAL A 62 -4.05 5.38 -10.66
C VAL A 62 -4.20 3.85 -10.82
N THR A 63 -3.60 3.27 -11.85
CA THR A 63 -3.63 1.82 -12.06
C THR A 63 -3.01 1.08 -10.89
N LEU A 64 -1.83 1.51 -10.42
CA LEU A 64 -1.18 0.91 -9.27
C LEU A 64 -2.00 1.07 -7.98
N MET A 65 -2.65 2.22 -7.76
CA MET A 65 -3.54 2.43 -6.62
C MET A 65 -4.77 1.51 -6.66
N LEU A 66 -5.35 1.27 -7.84
CA LEU A 66 -6.45 0.32 -8.01
C LEU A 66 -6.00 -1.11 -7.74
N VAL A 67 -4.85 -1.53 -8.27
CA VAL A 67 -4.27 -2.85 -7.99
C VAL A 67 -4.01 -3.01 -6.49
N THR A 68 -3.44 -1.99 -5.84
CA THR A 68 -3.19 -1.99 -4.39
C THR A 68 -4.49 -2.10 -3.60
N ALA A 69 -5.52 -1.33 -3.95
CA ALA A 69 -6.81 -1.34 -3.27
C ALA A 69 -7.53 -2.69 -3.43
N VAL A 70 -7.57 -3.24 -4.65
CA VAL A 70 -8.21 -4.53 -4.92
C VAL A 70 -7.46 -5.67 -4.24
N SER A 71 -6.14 -5.72 -4.35
CA SER A 71 -5.34 -6.78 -3.70
C SER A 71 -5.44 -6.73 -2.18
N ALA A 72 -5.56 -5.54 -1.57
CA ALA A 72 -5.76 -5.39 -0.13
C ALA A 72 -7.01 -6.10 0.38
N MET A 73 -8.08 -6.18 -0.42
CA MET A 73 -9.32 -6.87 -0.04
C MET A 73 -9.13 -8.38 0.18
N PHE A 74 -8.12 -8.98 -0.44
CA PHE A 74 -7.79 -10.41 -0.31
C PHE A 74 -6.76 -10.68 0.77
N ILE A 75 -6.13 -9.64 1.36
CA ILE A 75 -5.15 -9.77 2.43
C ILE A 75 -5.88 -9.65 3.76
N ARG A 76 -5.93 -10.75 4.52
CA ARG A 76 -6.53 -10.80 5.85
C ARG A 76 -5.46 -10.82 6.93
N ASP A 77 -5.66 -10.06 7.99
CA ASP A 77 -4.77 -10.02 9.14
C ASP A 77 -5.55 -10.28 10.43
N PHE A 78 -5.24 -11.39 11.08
CA PHE A 78 -5.87 -11.80 12.34
C PHE A 78 -5.02 -11.46 13.58
N LYS A 79 -3.85 -10.84 13.40
CA LYS A 79 -2.92 -10.49 14.51
C LYS A 79 -3.27 -9.15 15.16
N LEU A 80 -3.95 -8.26 14.45
CA LEU A 80 -4.41 -6.98 14.97
C LEU A 80 -5.89 -7.05 15.35
N PRO A 81 -6.39 -6.07 16.15
CA PRO A 81 -7.84 -5.91 16.33
C PRO A 81 -8.53 -5.88 14.96
N ASN A 82 -9.38 -6.84 14.70
CA ASN A 82 -10.02 -7.01 13.40
C ASN A 82 -11.46 -7.50 13.54
N ILE A 83 -12.24 -7.26 12.47
CA ILE A 83 -13.57 -7.83 12.28
C ILE A 83 -13.48 -8.74 11.06
N ALA A 84 -13.59 -10.04 11.22
CA ALA A 84 -13.48 -11.06 10.17
C ALA A 84 -12.17 -10.97 9.35
N GLY A 85 -11.05 -10.58 9.99
CA GLY A 85 -9.74 -10.42 9.35
C GLY A 85 -9.50 -9.06 8.69
N TYR A 86 -10.48 -8.14 8.76
CA TYR A 86 -10.33 -6.77 8.28
C TYR A 86 -9.95 -5.85 9.44
N THR A 87 -8.83 -5.19 9.31
CA THR A 87 -8.31 -4.23 10.28
C THR A 87 -8.65 -2.80 9.84
N PRO A 88 -8.53 -1.78 10.71
CA PRO A 88 -8.87 -0.39 10.37
C PRO A 88 -8.19 0.15 9.12
N ILE A 89 -7.01 -0.37 8.73
CA ILE A 89 -6.33 0.05 7.51
C ILE A 89 -7.11 -0.29 6.24
N HIS A 90 -8.01 -1.28 6.28
CA HIS A 90 -8.87 -1.61 5.14
C HIS A 90 -9.87 -0.52 4.79
N LEU A 91 -10.12 0.45 5.70
CA LEU A 91 -10.90 1.65 5.39
C LEU A 91 -10.23 2.52 4.31
N LEU A 92 -8.93 2.36 4.09
CA LEU A 92 -8.24 3.02 2.99
C LEU A 92 -8.69 2.50 1.61
N VAL A 93 -9.26 1.28 1.52
CA VAL A 93 -9.77 0.73 0.27
C VAL A 93 -10.94 1.57 -0.26
N PRO A 94 -12.09 1.70 0.44
CA PRO A 94 -13.18 2.54 -0.03
C PRO A 94 -12.75 4.01 -0.15
N TYR A 95 -11.93 4.52 0.76
CA TYR A 95 -11.39 5.88 0.66
C TYR A 95 -10.65 6.10 -0.67
N THR A 96 -9.81 5.16 -1.08
CA THR A 96 -9.04 5.21 -2.34
C THR A 96 -9.96 5.12 -3.54
N LEU A 97 -10.90 4.17 -3.56
CA LEU A 97 -11.81 3.96 -4.70
C LEU A 97 -12.72 5.16 -4.92
N PHE A 98 -13.37 5.65 -3.87
CA PHE A 98 -14.24 6.84 -3.95
C PHE A 98 -13.45 8.12 -4.26
N GLY A 99 -12.24 8.23 -3.72
CA GLY A 99 -11.36 9.36 -4.00
C GLY A 99 -10.91 9.41 -5.45
N ILE A 100 -10.51 8.28 -6.04
CA ILE A 100 -10.16 8.18 -7.47
C ILE A 100 -11.37 8.52 -8.33
N PHE A 101 -12.52 7.93 -8.05
CA PHE A 101 -13.75 8.21 -8.77
C PHE A 101 -14.11 9.70 -8.71
N GLY A 102 -14.10 10.31 -7.52
CA GLY A 102 -14.36 11.73 -7.33
C GLY A 102 -13.36 12.62 -8.08
N ALA A 103 -12.08 12.25 -8.07
CA ALA A 103 -11.06 13.02 -8.80
C ALA A 103 -11.29 13.02 -10.31
N PHE A 104 -11.75 11.91 -10.90
CA PHE A 104 -12.12 11.87 -12.32
C PHE A 104 -13.42 12.61 -12.61
N LEU A 105 -14.39 12.61 -11.69
CA LEU A 105 -15.59 13.45 -11.83
C LEU A 105 -15.23 14.93 -11.84
N TYR A 106 -14.33 15.40 -10.98
CA TYR A 106 -13.86 16.78 -11.01
C TYR A 106 -13.14 17.11 -12.33
N LEU A 107 -12.35 16.17 -12.83
CA LEU A 107 -11.68 16.33 -14.13
C LEU A 107 -12.70 16.44 -15.27
N ALA A 108 -13.75 15.61 -15.29
CA ALA A 108 -14.83 15.67 -16.27
C ALA A 108 -15.61 16.98 -16.21
N ARG A 109 -15.77 17.55 -15.00
CA ARG A 109 -16.38 18.88 -14.77
C ARG A 109 -15.43 20.05 -15.03
N LYS A 110 -14.20 19.78 -15.50
CA LYS A 110 -13.14 20.78 -15.71
C LYS A 110 -12.70 21.52 -14.45
N ASP A 111 -13.05 21.00 -13.27
CA ASP A 111 -12.59 21.55 -11.98
C ASP A 111 -11.20 20.98 -11.64
N ILE A 112 -10.20 21.59 -12.26
CA ILE A 112 -8.80 21.18 -12.10
C ILE A 112 -8.31 21.40 -10.67
N THR A 113 -8.86 22.40 -9.97
CA THR A 113 -8.48 22.70 -8.58
C THR A 113 -8.94 21.60 -7.65
N ALA A 114 -10.19 21.17 -7.74
CA ALA A 114 -10.73 20.06 -6.94
C ALA A 114 -10.04 18.74 -7.29
N HIS A 115 -9.82 18.44 -8.59
CA HIS A 115 -9.06 17.28 -9.04
C HIS A 115 -7.68 17.23 -8.36
N LYS A 116 -6.90 18.31 -8.45
CA LYS A 116 -5.57 18.41 -7.85
C LYS A 116 -5.58 18.18 -6.34
N LYS A 117 -6.50 18.83 -5.62
CA LYS A 117 -6.65 18.66 -4.16
C LYS A 117 -7.00 17.24 -3.79
N THR A 118 -7.89 16.59 -4.54
CA THR A 118 -8.31 15.20 -4.29
C THR A 118 -7.15 14.23 -4.54
N MET A 119 -6.40 14.39 -5.63
CA MET A 119 -5.22 13.56 -5.90
C MET A 119 -4.12 13.73 -4.84
N GLN A 120 -3.89 14.95 -4.35
CA GLN A 120 -2.97 15.19 -3.25
C GLN A 120 -3.43 14.50 -1.95
N ARG A 121 -4.74 14.60 -1.61
CA ARG A 121 -5.31 13.92 -0.43
C ARG A 121 -5.20 12.41 -0.54
N LEU A 122 -5.41 11.84 -1.72
CA LEU A 122 -5.23 10.42 -1.97
C LEU A 122 -3.76 10.00 -1.78
N TYR A 123 -2.82 10.74 -2.33
CA TYR A 123 -1.41 10.43 -2.18
C TYR A 123 -0.99 10.45 -0.70
N PHE A 124 -1.26 11.52 0.01
CA PHE A 124 -0.86 11.64 1.41
C PHE A 124 -1.74 10.78 2.34
N GLY A 125 -3.05 10.80 2.17
CA GLY A 125 -4.00 10.12 3.05
C GLY A 125 -4.06 8.60 2.86
N ALA A 126 -3.85 8.08 1.66
CA ALA A 126 -3.80 6.63 1.44
C ALA A 126 -2.35 6.13 1.32
N CYS A 127 -1.60 6.64 0.33
CA CYS A 127 -0.31 6.09 -0.06
C CYS A 127 0.76 6.27 1.03
N VAL A 128 0.95 7.50 1.51
CA VAL A 128 1.95 7.80 2.54
C VAL A 128 1.54 7.21 3.90
N THR A 129 0.26 7.30 4.26
CA THR A 129 -0.25 6.73 5.52
C THR A 129 -0.12 5.21 5.53
N ALA A 130 -0.52 4.52 4.45
CA ALA A 130 -0.32 3.07 4.33
C ALA A 130 1.17 2.70 4.36
N GLY A 131 2.02 3.45 3.66
CA GLY A 131 3.47 3.27 3.68
C GLY A 131 4.06 3.40 5.09
N ALA A 132 3.70 4.44 5.83
CA ALA A 132 4.11 4.62 7.22
C ALA A 132 3.64 3.45 8.10
N PHE A 133 2.42 2.97 7.90
CA PHE A 133 1.86 1.85 8.66
C PHE A 133 2.62 0.54 8.41
N THR A 134 3.13 0.31 7.20
CA THR A 134 3.92 -0.90 6.87
C THR A 134 5.31 -0.90 7.50
N LEU A 135 5.82 0.28 7.92
CA LEU A 135 7.10 0.42 8.62
C LEU A 135 6.99 0.21 10.13
N LEU A 136 5.79 0.04 10.69
CA LEU A 136 5.61 -0.24 12.11
C LEU A 136 6.29 -1.57 12.51
N PRO A 137 6.85 -1.65 13.74
CA PRO A 137 7.39 -2.90 14.28
C PRO A 137 6.35 -4.02 14.24
N GLY A 138 6.78 -5.25 13.90
CA GLY A 138 5.89 -6.40 13.74
C GLY A 138 5.21 -6.51 12.36
N ARG A 139 5.44 -5.55 11.45
CA ARG A 139 5.07 -5.64 10.04
C ARG A 139 6.23 -6.16 9.19
N LEU A 140 5.93 -6.75 8.02
CA LEU A 140 6.94 -7.37 7.17
C LEU A 140 8.06 -6.38 6.80
N LEU A 141 7.73 -5.21 6.27
CA LEU A 141 8.72 -4.18 5.94
C LEU A 141 9.34 -3.57 7.22
N GLY A 142 8.56 -3.38 8.27
CA GLY A 142 9.08 -2.92 9.55
C GLY A 142 10.12 -3.87 10.13
N SER A 143 9.86 -5.18 10.15
CA SER A 143 10.83 -6.16 10.64
C SER A 143 12.11 -6.25 9.78
N LEU A 144 11.99 -6.08 8.46
CA LEU A 144 13.16 -6.01 7.57
C LEU A 144 14.00 -4.76 7.85
N VAL A 145 13.37 -3.61 7.97
CA VAL A 145 14.06 -2.33 8.19
C VAL A 145 14.68 -2.28 9.59
N TRP A 146 13.88 -2.53 10.63
CA TRP A 146 14.34 -2.40 12.02
C TRP A 146 15.19 -3.57 12.50
N GLY A 147 14.89 -4.80 12.04
CA GLY A 147 15.63 -6.00 12.43
C GLY A 147 16.92 -6.17 11.66
N GLN A 148 16.90 -6.10 10.33
CA GLN A 148 18.06 -6.40 9.51
C GLN A 148 18.98 -5.19 9.25
N TRP A 149 18.41 -3.96 9.12
CA TRP A 149 19.22 -2.78 8.83
C TRP A 149 19.68 -2.03 10.08
N PHE A 150 18.83 -1.95 11.09
CA PHE A 150 19.15 -1.19 12.31
C PHE A 150 19.48 -2.10 13.51
N GLY A 151 19.25 -3.41 13.43
CA GLY A 151 19.59 -4.35 14.51
C GLY A 151 18.89 -4.06 15.85
N VAL A 152 17.70 -3.43 15.81
CA VAL A 152 16.99 -2.92 16.99
C VAL A 152 15.92 -3.90 17.49
N LEU A 153 15.60 -4.98 16.74
CA LEU A 153 14.59 -6.00 17.10
C LEU A 153 15.18 -7.40 17.03
#